data_985590ee6947c3b46262d067c9d88e41
#
_entry.id   985590ee6947c3b46262d067c9d88e41
#
_cell.length_a   1.000
_cell.length_b   1.000
_cell.length_c   1.000
_cell.angle_alpha   90.00
_cell.angle_beta   90.00
_cell.angle_gamma   90.00
#
_symmetry.space_group_name_H-M   'P 1'
#
loop_
_entity.id
_entity.type
_entity.pdbx_description
1 polymer ?
#
loop_
_entity_poly.entity_id
_entity_poly.type
_entity_poly.pdbx_seq_one_letter_code
_entity_poly.pdbx_strand_id
1 'polypeptide(L)'
;MRIACVGGGPAALVFAISMKLRDPRHDIVVFERNDPGDTFGWGVVFSDQTMENLRANDPKSADEIEAGFAHWDDIDVHIHGETVTSSGHGFVGIGRKRLLNILQDRAGELGVRLEFRTEIEPTPELFAAYDLVLACDGANSKLRSSDAAHFGVDIDIRPNKYIW
;
A
#
# COMPACT_ATOMS: atom_id res chain seq x y z
N MET A 1 -11.64 2.84 18.41
CA MET A 1 -11.15 4.11 17.82
C MET A 1 -11.85 4.32 16.49
N ARG A 2 -12.13 5.59 16.14
CA ARG A 2 -12.52 6.02 14.78
C ARG A 2 -11.25 6.36 14.00
N ILE A 3 -11.00 5.69 12.90
CA ILE A 3 -9.75 5.82 12.14
C ILE A 3 -10.09 6.18 10.69
N ALA A 4 -9.43 7.21 10.16
CA ALA A 4 -9.48 7.58 8.76
C ALA A 4 -8.14 7.27 8.10
N CYS A 5 -8.15 6.52 7.00
CA CYS A 5 -7.00 6.36 6.12
C CYS A 5 -7.27 7.17 4.86
N VAL A 6 -6.42 8.13 4.55
CA VAL A 6 -6.53 8.98 3.37
C VAL A 6 -5.61 8.41 2.29
N GLY A 7 -6.22 7.89 1.20
CA GLY A 7 -5.60 7.11 0.15
C GLY A 7 -5.85 5.61 0.29
N GLY A 8 -6.39 4.98 -0.76
CA GLY A 8 -6.80 3.56 -0.83
C GLY A 8 -5.71 2.62 -1.36
N GLY A 9 -4.44 3.00 -1.23
CA GLY A 9 -3.31 2.18 -1.64
C GLY A 9 -3.01 1.00 -0.69
N PRO A 10 -2.03 0.14 -1.05
CA PRO A 10 -1.69 -1.03 -0.25
C PRO A 10 -1.35 -0.71 1.21
N ALA A 11 -0.70 0.42 1.48
CA ALA A 11 -0.33 0.82 2.84
C ALA A 11 -1.56 1.03 3.74
N ALA A 12 -2.57 1.76 3.25
CA ALA A 12 -3.82 1.99 3.98
C ALA A 12 -4.60 0.69 4.21
N LEU A 13 -4.69 -0.15 3.16
CA LEU A 13 -5.45 -1.39 3.23
C LEU A 13 -4.82 -2.40 4.19
N VAL A 14 -3.50 -2.61 4.12
CA VAL A 14 -2.77 -3.49 5.05
C VAL A 14 -2.88 -2.97 6.48
N PHE A 15 -2.76 -1.67 6.70
CA PHE A 15 -2.95 -1.07 8.01
C PHE A 15 -4.38 -1.31 8.54
N ALA A 16 -5.40 -1.04 7.73
CA ALA A 16 -6.80 -1.20 8.11
C ALA A 16 -7.13 -2.67 8.46
N ILE A 17 -6.67 -3.63 7.63
CA ILE A 17 -6.77 -5.07 7.89
C ILE A 17 -6.10 -5.41 9.23
N SER A 18 -4.87 -4.97 9.44
CA SER A 18 -4.11 -5.23 10.67
C SER A 18 -4.82 -4.72 11.91
N MET A 19 -5.39 -3.52 11.84
CA MET A 19 -6.11 -2.93 12.97
C MET A 19 -7.41 -3.68 13.26
N LYS A 20 -8.16 -4.08 12.23
CA LYS A 20 -9.38 -4.87 12.38
C LYS A 20 -9.13 -6.26 12.95
N LEU A 21 -8.02 -6.90 12.58
CA LEU A 21 -7.62 -8.21 13.13
C LEU A 21 -7.24 -8.11 14.60
N ARG A 22 -6.65 -7.00 15.03
CA ARG A 22 -6.29 -6.77 16.43
C ARG A 22 -7.48 -6.42 17.32
N ASP A 23 -8.37 -5.59 16.80
CA ASP A 23 -9.61 -5.23 17.50
C ASP A 23 -10.72 -4.91 16.48
N PRO A 24 -11.69 -5.82 16.27
CA PRO A 24 -12.77 -5.63 15.30
C PRO A 24 -13.71 -4.46 15.65
N ARG A 25 -13.64 -3.90 16.87
CA ARG A 25 -14.43 -2.73 17.29
C ARG A 25 -13.91 -1.41 16.72
N HIS A 26 -12.74 -1.37 16.10
CA HIS A 26 -12.28 -0.17 15.41
C HIS A 26 -13.26 0.20 14.28
N ASP A 27 -13.68 1.45 14.24
CA ASP A 27 -14.44 2.02 13.12
C ASP A 27 -13.44 2.63 12.14
N ILE A 28 -13.23 1.97 11.01
CA ILE A 28 -12.18 2.34 10.06
C ILE A 28 -12.82 2.69 8.71
N VAL A 29 -12.45 3.85 8.18
CA VAL A 29 -12.78 4.26 6.83
C VAL A 29 -11.50 4.51 6.02
N VAL A 30 -11.49 4.04 4.79
CA VAL A 30 -10.45 4.32 3.80
C VAL A 30 -11.07 5.19 2.72
N PHE A 31 -10.55 6.39 2.54
CA PHE A 31 -10.96 7.30 1.49
C PHE A 31 -10.03 7.17 0.28
N GLU A 32 -10.60 6.99 -0.89
CA GLU A 32 -9.85 6.91 -2.15
C GLU A 32 -10.50 7.84 -3.20
N ARG A 33 -9.69 8.69 -3.81
CA ARG A 33 -10.19 9.66 -4.80
C ARG A 33 -10.54 9.04 -6.15
N ASN A 34 -9.92 7.93 -6.48
CA ASN A 34 -10.12 7.24 -7.75
C ASN A 34 -11.27 6.24 -7.69
N ASP A 35 -11.61 5.67 -8.84
CA ASP A 35 -12.61 4.61 -8.96
C ASP A 35 -12.11 3.28 -8.38
N PRO A 36 -13.03 2.38 -7.95
CA PRO A 36 -12.69 1.01 -7.62
C PRO A 36 -11.96 0.32 -8.78
N GLY A 37 -10.81 -0.26 -8.49
CA GLY A 37 -10.02 -0.96 -9.50
C GLY A 37 -9.08 -0.09 -10.33
N ASP A 38 -9.07 1.24 -10.12
CA ASP A 38 -8.05 2.10 -10.68
C ASP A 38 -6.71 1.85 -9.99
N THR A 39 -5.65 1.83 -10.79
CA THR A 39 -4.30 1.67 -10.26
C THR A 39 -3.27 2.34 -11.16
N PHE A 40 -2.21 2.84 -10.55
CA PHE A 40 -1.07 3.41 -11.25
C PHE A 40 0.12 2.45 -11.13
N GLY A 41 0.69 2.06 -12.28
CA GLY A 41 1.78 1.09 -12.37
C GLY A 41 1.29 -0.34 -12.67
N TRP A 42 2.22 -1.23 -12.99
CA TRP A 42 1.96 -2.54 -13.58
C TRP A 42 1.91 -3.65 -12.55
N GLY A 43 2.92 -3.73 -11.71
CA GLY A 43 3.11 -4.83 -10.78
C GLY A 43 3.80 -4.41 -9.50
N VAL A 44 3.84 -5.35 -8.57
CA VAL A 44 4.56 -5.24 -7.30
C VAL A 44 5.39 -6.48 -7.13
N VAL A 45 6.64 -6.29 -6.75
CA VAL A 45 7.58 -7.36 -6.42
C VAL A 45 7.75 -7.40 -4.92
N PHE A 46 7.69 -8.59 -4.35
CA PHE A 46 7.94 -8.82 -2.93
C PHE A 46 9.15 -9.74 -2.76
N SER A 47 9.90 -9.50 -1.69
CA SER A 47 10.87 -10.46 -1.18
C SER A 47 10.18 -11.47 -0.26
N ASP A 48 10.83 -12.60 -0.01
CA ASP A 48 10.37 -13.60 0.95
C ASP A 48 10.07 -13.00 2.31
N GLN A 49 10.94 -12.11 2.81
CA GLN A 49 10.75 -11.44 4.09
C GLN A 49 9.45 -10.61 4.13
N THR A 50 9.10 -9.94 3.03
CA THR A 50 7.85 -9.18 2.96
C THR A 50 6.64 -10.11 3.02
N MET A 51 6.72 -11.26 2.34
CA MET A 51 5.65 -12.27 2.38
C MET A 51 5.51 -12.92 3.76
N GLU A 52 6.61 -13.20 4.43
CA GLU A 52 6.59 -13.69 5.82
C GLU A 52 5.90 -12.69 6.76
N ASN A 53 6.22 -11.40 6.63
CA ASN A 53 5.59 -10.34 7.43
C ASN A 53 4.08 -10.20 7.13
N LEU A 54 3.68 -10.29 5.87
CA LEU A 54 2.27 -10.29 5.48
C LEU A 54 1.54 -11.50 6.05
N ARG A 55 2.14 -12.69 5.95
CA ARG A 55 1.58 -13.94 6.47
C ARG A 55 1.46 -13.92 8.01
N ALA A 56 2.44 -13.38 8.69
CA ALA A 56 2.39 -13.22 10.16
C ALA A 56 1.28 -12.26 10.60
N ASN A 57 0.92 -11.28 9.77
CA ASN A 57 -0.13 -10.32 10.06
C ASN A 57 -1.53 -10.81 9.68
N ASP A 58 -1.71 -11.32 8.45
CA ASP A 58 -2.96 -11.88 7.92
C ASP A 58 -2.66 -13.04 6.97
N PRO A 59 -2.66 -14.30 7.45
CA PRO A 59 -2.41 -15.46 6.62
C PRO A 59 -3.35 -15.56 5.41
N LYS A 60 -4.62 -15.16 5.56
CA LYS A 60 -5.60 -15.23 4.47
C LYS A 60 -5.20 -14.35 3.30
N SER A 61 -4.89 -13.07 3.53
CA SER A 61 -4.40 -12.19 2.47
C SER A 61 -3.11 -12.71 1.84
N ALA A 62 -2.17 -13.22 2.66
CA ALA A 62 -0.91 -13.75 2.16
C ALA A 62 -1.12 -14.94 1.23
N ASP A 63 -2.00 -15.90 1.58
CA ASP A 63 -2.31 -17.06 0.76
C ASP A 63 -2.96 -16.67 -0.58
N GLU A 64 -3.89 -15.71 -0.56
CA GLU A 64 -4.56 -15.23 -1.79
C GLU A 64 -3.59 -14.47 -2.70
N ILE A 65 -2.68 -13.68 -2.12
CA ILE A 65 -1.63 -12.98 -2.84
C ILE A 65 -0.67 -14.00 -3.47
N GLU A 66 -0.19 -14.98 -2.71
CA GLU A 66 0.73 -16.02 -3.17
C GLU A 66 0.15 -16.89 -4.29
N ALA A 67 -1.14 -17.21 -4.22
CA ALA A 67 -1.85 -17.93 -5.28
C ALA A 67 -1.90 -17.16 -6.62
N GLY A 68 -1.54 -15.89 -6.60
CA GLY A 68 -1.52 -15.02 -7.78
C GLY A 68 -0.15 -14.72 -8.35
N PHE A 69 0.91 -15.34 -7.85
CA PHE A 69 2.29 -14.95 -8.15
C PHE A 69 2.92 -15.60 -9.36
N ALA A 70 3.81 -14.80 -10.01
CA ALA A 70 5.01 -15.31 -10.66
C ALA A 70 6.15 -15.31 -9.63
N HIS A 71 6.90 -16.39 -9.56
CA HIS A 71 8.04 -16.57 -8.66
C HIS A 71 9.35 -16.68 -9.48
N TRP A 72 10.43 -16.05 -9.00
CA TRP A 72 11.76 -16.18 -9.56
C TRP A 72 12.85 -15.95 -8.52
N ASP A 73 14.03 -16.55 -8.73
CA ASP A 73 15.14 -16.48 -7.79
C ASP A 73 16.29 -15.61 -8.29
N ASP A 74 16.36 -15.35 -9.59
CA ASP A 74 17.50 -14.72 -10.22
C ASP A 74 17.20 -13.28 -10.65
N ILE A 75 18.22 -12.43 -10.58
CA ILE A 75 18.22 -11.08 -11.16
C ILE A 75 19.35 -10.98 -12.15
N ASP A 76 19.03 -10.66 -13.39
CA ASP A 76 20.01 -10.37 -14.44
C ASP A 76 20.22 -8.86 -14.56
N VAL A 77 21.48 -8.45 -14.47
CA VAL A 77 21.91 -7.08 -14.73
C VAL A 77 22.70 -7.06 -16.04
N HIS A 78 22.14 -6.39 -17.05
CA HIS A 78 22.79 -6.20 -18.34
C HIS A 78 23.49 -4.84 -18.38
N ILE A 79 24.81 -4.83 -18.46
CA ILE A 79 25.62 -3.60 -18.50
C ILE A 79 26.77 -3.75 -19.49
N HIS A 80 26.94 -2.78 -20.39
CA HIS A 80 28.02 -2.76 -21.40
C HIS A 80 28.16 -4.05 -22.23
N GLY A 81 27.03 -4.75 -22.50
CA GLY A 81 27.03 -5.99 -23.27
C GLY A 81 27.37 -7.25 -22.46
N GLU A 82 27.63 -7.11 -21.18
CA GLU A 82 27.82 -8.21 -20.24
C GLU A 82 26.56 -8.44 -19.43
N THR A 83 26.34 -9.68 -18.99
CA THR A 83 25.24 -10.05 -18.09
C THR A 83 25.83 -10.59 -16.80
N VAL A 84 25.41 -10.02 -15.69
CA VAL A 84 25.73 -10.52 -14.34
C VAL A 84 24.45 -11.03 -13.71
N THR A 85 24.41 -12.32 -13.37
CA THR A 85 23.28 -12.95 -12.70
C THR A 85 23.54 -13.03 -11.20
N SER A 86 22.59 -12.60 -10.41
CA SER A 86 22.56 -12.78 -8.95
C SER A 86 21.41 -13.71 -8.61
N SER A 87 21.68 -14.81 -7.89
CA SER A 87 20.73 -15.89 -7.62
C SER A 87 20.36 -16.02 -6.14
N GLY A 88 19.26 -16.72 -5.83
CA GLY A 88 18.84 -17.05 -4.47
C GLY A 88 18.11 -15.92 -3.75
N HIS A 89 17.40 -15.06 -4.47
CA HIS A 89 16.69 -13.91 -3.89
C HIS A 89 15.26 -14.22 -3.45
N GLY A 90 14.60 -15.21 -4.05
CA GLY A 90 13.22 -15.58 -3.72
C GLY A 90 12.23 -14.44 -3.92
N PHE A 91 12.16 -13.89 -5.14
CA PHE A 91 11.19 -12.85 -5.46
C PHE A 91 9.86 -13.41 -5.96
N VAL A 92 8.80 -12.71 -5.65
CA VAL A 92 7.46 -12.96 -6.14
C VAL A 92 6.85 -11.68 -6.70
N GLY A 93 6.11 -11.80 -7.80
CA GLY A 93 5.48 -10.66 -8.45
C GLY A 93 4.00 -10.87 -8.69
N ILE A 94 3.23 -9.82 -8.48
CA ILE A 94 1.79 -9.80 -8.73
C ILE A 94 1.38 -8.53 -9.47
N GLY A 95 0.40 -8.65 -10.37
CA GLY A 95 -0.22 -7.46 -10.97
C GLY A 95 -0.81 -6.55 -9.89
N ARG A 96 -0.48 -5.25 -9.94
CA ARG A 96 -0.88 -4.27 -8.92
C ARG A 96 -2.39 -4.22 -8.71
N LYS A 97 -3.18 -4.32 -9.79
CA LYS A 97 -4.64 -4.35 -9.72
C LYS A 97 -5.14 -5.55 -8.92
N ARG A 98 -4.56 -6.73 -9.17
CA ARG A 98 -4.93 -7.95 -8.46
C ARG A 98 -4.62 -7.84 -6.96
N LEU A 99 -3.43 -7.31 -6.61
CA LEU A 99 -3.06 -7.05 -5.23
C LEU A 99 -4.08 -6.14 -4.53
N LEU A 100 -4.43 -5.02 -5.18
CA LEU A 100 -5.40 -4.08 -4.61
C LEU A 100 -6.76 -4.72 -4.40
N ASN A 101 -7.26 -5.49 -5.37
CA ASN A 101 -8.55 -6.18 -5.24
C ASN A 101 -8.55 -7.14 -4.04
N ILE A 102 -7.51 -7.97 -3.91
CA ILE A 102 -7.38 -8.90 -2.76
C ILE A 102 -7.44 -8.12 -1.42
N LEU A 103 -6.69 -7.04 -1.32
CA LEU A 103 -6.66 -6.24 -0.08
C LEU A 103 -7.98 -5.49 0.17
N GLN A 104 -8.65 -5.00 -0.89
CA GLN A 104 -9.95 -4.33 -0.77
C GLN A 104 -11.03 -5.32 -0.33
N ASP A 105 -11.09 -6.50 -0.95
CA ASP A 105 -12.03 -7.56 -0.60
C ASP A 105 -11.83 -7.98 0.86
N ARG A 106 -10.58 -8.20 1.25
CA ARG A 106 -10.25 -8.56 2.63
C ARG A 106 -10.60 -7.48 3.65
N ALA A 107 -10.32 -6.21 3.34
CA ALA A 107 -10.70 -5.08 4.19
C ALA A 107 -12.22 -5.00 4.35
N GLY A 108 -12.98 -5.18 3.25
CA GLY A 108 -14.44 -5.22 3.27
C GLY A 108 -15.00 -6.36 4.11
N GLU A 109 -14.45 -7.59 4.01
CA GLU A 109 -14.83 -8.73 4.85
C GLU A 109 -14.67 -8.44 6.35
N LEU A 110 -13.64 -7.69 6.71
CA LEU A 110 -13.37 -7.28 8.09
C LEU A 110 -14.20 -6.08 8.54
N GLY A 111 -15.06 -5.54 7.68
CA GLY A 111 -15.94 -4.41 7.99
C GLY A 111 -15.23 -3.06 7.95
N VAL A 112 -14.18 -2.91 7.14
CA VAL A 112 -13.62 -1.60 6.80
C VAL A 112 -14.51 -0.94 5.76
N ARG A 113 -14.86 0.35 5.95
CA ARG A 113 -15.58 1.13 4.95
C ARG A 113 -14.61 1.65 3.90
N LEU A 114 -14.90 1.39 2.62
CA LEU A 114 -14.12 1.88 1.49
C LEU A 114 -14.94 2.93 0.73
N GLU A 115 -14.52 4.19 0.84
CA GLU A 115 -15.19 5.34 0.22
C GLU A 115 -14.38 5.79 -1.00
N PHE A 116 -14.76 5.28 -2.17
CA PHE A 116 -14.16 5.64 -3.44
C PHE A 116 -14.71 6.96 -4.00
N ARG A 117 -14.01 7.56 -4.97
CA ARG A 117 -14.34 8.86 -5.58
C ARG A 117 -14.43 9.97 -4.55
N THR A 118 -13.69 9.82 -3.46
CA THR A 118 -13.75 10.73 -2.32
C THR A 118 -12.36 11.29 -2.05
N GLU A 119 -12.14 12.51 -2.51
CA GLU A 119 -10.91 13.25 -2.22
C GLU A 119 -11.04 13.97 -0.89
N ILE A 120 -10.05 13.80 -0.03
CA ILE A 120 -10.03 14.39 1.32
C ILE A 120 -9.00 15.51 1.36
N GLU A 121 -9.46 16.68 1.87
CA GLU A 121 -8.60 17.80 2.17
C GLU A 121 -8.20 17.81 3.66
N PRO A 122 -6.96 18.23 4.00
CA PRO A 122 -6.49 18.30 5.38
C PRO A 122 -7.10 19.50 6.13
N THR A 123 -8.28 19.30 6.67
CA THR A 123 -9.00 20.37 7.41
C THR A 123 -9.04 20.06 8.91
N PRO A 124 -9.19 21.09 9.78
CA PRO A 124 -9.38 20.88 11.21
C PRO A 124 -10.56 19.96 11.55
N GLU A 125 -11.63 20.00 10.74
CA GLU A 125 -12.83 19.17 10.92
C GLU A 125 -12.50 17.69 10.67
N LEU A 126 -11.67 17.37 9.69
CA LEU A 126 -11.19 16.01 9.46
C LEU A 126 -10.47 15.49 10.72
N PHE A 127 -9.52 16.24 11.23
CA PHE A 127 -8.75 15.83 12.40
C PHE A 127 -9.58 15.74 13.68
N ALA A 128 -10.62 16.56 13.83
CA ALA A 128 -11.53 16.49 14.96
C ALA A 128 -12.52 15.31 14.86
N ALA A 129 -12.82 14.83 13.65
CA ALA A 129 -13.80 13.76 13.44
C ALA A 129 -13.26 12.37 13.77
N TYR A 130 -11.93 12.17 13.78
CA TYR A 130 -11.29 10.88 13.96
C TYR A 130 -10.28 10.88 15.10
N ASP A 131 -10.12 9.73 15.74
CA ASP A 131 -9.13 9.54 16.81
C ASP A 131 -7.71 9.35 16.23
N LEU A 132 -7.65 8.92 14.96
CA LEU A 132 -6.40 8.76 14.17
C LEU A 132 -6.69 9.04 12.69
N VAL A 133 -5.85 9.86 12.07
CA VAL A 133 -5.85 10.08 10.63
C VAL A 133 -4.51 9.61 10.06
N LEU A 134 -4.57 8.67 9.12
CA LEU A 134 -3.40 8.08 8.46
C LEU A 134 -3.21 8.70 7.08
N ALA A 135 -2.08 9.35 6.84
CA ALA A 135 -1.72 9.88 5.54
C ALA A 135 -1.13 8.78 4.66
N CYS A 136 -1.95 8.22 3.76
CA CYS A 136 -1.58 7.18 2.79
C CYS A 136 -1.80 7.64 1.34
N ASP A 137 -1.86 8.96 1.11
CA ASP A 137 -2.18 9.62 -0.15
C ASP A 137 -0.99 9.71 -1.13
N GLY A 138 0.10 9.00 -0.82
CA GLY A 138 1.20 8.69 -1.73
C GLY A 138 2.29 9.76 -1.81
N ALA A 139 3.08 9.71 -2.89
CA ALA A 139 4.27 10.56 -3.05
C ALA A 139 3.94 12.07 -3.04
N ASN A 140 2.78 12.44 -3.58
CA ASN A 140 2.29 13.82 -3.63
C ASN A 140 1.30 14.14 -2.51
N SER A 141 1.53 13.62 -1.31
CA SER A 141 0.62 13.74 -0.17
C SER A 141 0.29 15.20 0.17
N LYS A 142 -1.01 15.50 0.16
CA LYS A 142 -1.54 16.79 0.61
C LYS A 142 -1.46 16.92 2.14
N LEU A 143 -1.71 15.81 2.86
CA LEU A 143 -1.63 15.79 4.32
C LEU A 143 -0.21 16.07 4.81
N ARG A 144 0.80 15.42 4.20
CA ARG A 144 2.21 15.71 4.52
C ARG A 144 2.55 17.17 4.24
N SER A 145 2.09 17.71 3.11
CA SER A 145 2.41 19.07 2.71
C SER A 145 1.71 20.14 3.56
N SER A 146 0.51 19.84 4.08
CA SER A 146 -0.24 20.79 4.92
C SER A 146 0.44 21.09 6.26
N ASP A 147 1.25 20.16 6.77
CA ASP A 147 1.98 20.31 8.05
C ASP A 147 3.46 19.88 7.91
N ALA A 148 4.06 20.29 6.81
CA ALA A 148 5.43 19.90 6.46
C ALA A 148 6.47 20.29 7.53
N ALA A 149 6.26 21.42 8.20
CA ALA A 149 7.14 21.89 9.26
C ALA A 149 7.11 20.98 10.50
N HIS A 150 5.92 20.51 10.87
CA HIS A 150 5.74 19.58 11.99
C HIS A 150 6.36 18.20 11.69
N PHE A 151 6.15 17.70 10.46
CA PHE A 151 6.71 16.41 10.03
C PHE A 151 8.21 16.46 9.74
N GLY A 152 8.83 17.64 9.68
CA GLY A 152 10.26 17.78 9.32
C GLY A 152 10.55 17.22 7.92
N VAL A 153 9.68 17.53 6.96
CA VAL A 153 9.72 16.94 5.61
C VAL A 153 10.99 17.37 4.88
N ASP A 154 11.78 16.39 4.43
CA ASP A 154 12.90 16.57 3.50
C ASP A 154 12.63 15.73 2.24
N ILE A 155 12.62 16.37 1.06
CA ILE A 155 12.35 15.72 -0.23
C ILE A 155 13.52 15.96 -1.17
N ASP A 156 14.25 14.89 -1.47
CA ASP A 156 15.33 14.90 -2.45
C ASP A 156 14.84 14.32 -3.78
N ILE A 157 14.72 15.19 -4.79
CA ILE A 157 14.32 14.78 -6.14
C ILE A 157 15.58 14.47 -6.95
N ARG A 158 15.78 13.18 -7.24
CA ARG A 158 16.94 12.73 -8.02
C ARG A 158 16.76 13.05 -9.51
N PRO A 159 17.84 13.49 -10.20
CA PRO A 159 17.80 13.80 -11.63
C PRO A 159 17.80 12.55 -12.52
N ASN A 160 18.04 11.40 -11.94
CA ASN A 160 18.09 10.12 -12.67
C ASN A 160 16.77 9.79 -13.33
N LYS A 161 16.84 9.27 -14.55
CA LYS A 161 15.69 8.72 -15.27
C LYS A 161 15.73 7.20 -15.17
N TYR A 162 14.56 6.60 -15.14
CA TYR A 162 14.39 5.15 -15.22
C TYR A 162 13.23 4.82 -16.15
N ILE A 163 13.25 3.63 -16.71
CA ILE A 163 12.16 3.04 -17.49
C ILE A 163 11.74 1.78 -16.75
N TRP A 164 10.46 1.65 -16.60
CA TRP A 164 9.86 0.43 -16.08
C TRP A 164 9.07 -0.24 -17.20
#